data_c68b2a32ba179bb8c292666ec54a64c1
#
_entry.id   c68b2a32ba179bb8c292666ec54a64c1
#
_cell.length_a   1.000
_cell.length_b   1.000
_cell.length_c   1.000
_cell.angle_alpha   90.00
_cell.angle_beta   90.00
_cell.angle_gamma   90.00
#
_symmetry.space_group_name_H-M   'P 1'
#
loop_
_entity.id
_entity.type
_entity.pdbx_description
1 polymer ?
#
loop_
_entity_poly.entity_id
_entity_poly.type
_entity_poly.pdbx_seq_one_letter_code
_entity_poly.pdbx_strand_id
1 'polypeptide(L)'
;TSQSNLAPTGRLGFRGRHATPEERAHVFEAFFFEGDRRRPYLEQFLILMLLSAAIAAFGLSNDSAAVVIGAMLVAPLMTPILGTAASVVQGWGRRIVESLGIVLAGAAVAITVGIVIAFIEPRLTSGAPLPGELLARTKPNMTDLAIALAAGAAGAFVTVRSEASSALPGVGIAVALVPPLATVGMTLGLGETQLAAGALLLFSTNLVAIILAGGIVFTLAGFAAYRDQGGERRARIVAFILFGTVILFALPLGSHGLQQFQNGRQQAEVMEATRTWAPDLELQSVELDNDGDRLLVEVMLTGSYEPPPAPGLATALADQFGRPVTVDVVFVPVDRADSDPA
;
A
#
# COMPACT_ATOMS: atom_id res chain seq x y z
N THR A 1 -4.39 -58.91 8.98
CA THR A 1 -4.98 -58.13 7.89
C THR A 1 -5.22 -56.70 8.38
N SER A 2 -4.21 -55.88 8.16
CA SER A 2 -4.19 -54.45 8.47
C SER A 2 -4.84 -53.69 7.30
N GLN A 3 -5.97 -53.06 7.54
CA GLN A 3 -6.54 -52.11 6.58
C GLN A 3 -5.93 -50.73 6.85
N SER A 4 -5.06 -50.32 5.96
CA SER A 4 -4.54 -48.96 5.85
C SER A 4 -5.69 -48.01 5.42
N ASN A 5 -6.21 -47.22 6.34
CA ASN A 5 -7.06 -46.07 6.03
C ASN A 5 -6.19 -44.99 5.38
N LEU A 6 -6.13 -44.99 4.07
CA LEU A 6 -5.67 -43.88 3.27
C LEU A 6 -6.73 -42.74 3.37
N ALA A 7 -6.37 -41.68 4.03
CA ALA A 7 -7.16 -40.45 4.04
C ALA A 7 -7.36 -39.92 2.59
N PRO A 8 -8.55 -39.44 2.22
CA PRO A 8 -8.81 -38.96 0.88
C PRO A 8 -8.01 -37.68 0.62
N THR A 9 -7.11 -37.75 -0.36
CA THR A 9 -6.35 -36.67 -0.93
C THR A 9 -7.27 -35.49 -1.29
N GLY A 10 -6.92 -34.33 -0.75
CA GLY A 10 -7.69 -33.09 -0.84
C GLY A 10 -8.04 -32.68 -2.26
N ARG A 11 -9.33 -32.54 -2.52
CA ARG A 11 -9.85 -31.79 -3.65
C ARG A 11 -9.86 -30.31 -3.29
N LEU A 12 -9.04 -29.52 -3.98
CA LEU A 12 -9.11 -28.08 -4.06
C LEU A 12 -10.51 -27.68 -4.59
N GLY A 13 -11.45 -27.41 -3.70
CA GLY A 13 -12.79 -26.98 -4.05
C GLY A 13 -13.30 -25.99 -3.02
N PHE A 14 -13.51 -24.74 -3.42
CA PHE A 14 -14.25 -23.72 -2.68
C PHE A 14 -15.74 -24.09 -2.45
N ARG A 15 -16.21 -25.19 -3.03
CA ARG A 15 -17.59 -25.67 -2.92
C ARG A 15 -17.72 -26.72 -1.81
N GLY A 16 -18.25 -26.30 -0.65
CA GLY A 16 -19.00 -27.19 0.22
C GLY A 16 -18.41 -27.60 1.56
N ARG A 17 -17.34 -26.99 2.07
CA ARG A 17 -16.89 -27.25 3.44
C ARG A 17 -16.81 -25.98 4.26
N HIS A 18 -17.89 -25.71 5.01
CA HIS A 18 -17.83 -24.70 6.08
C HIS A 18 -16.76 -25.11 7.11
N ALA A 19 -16.08 -24.13 7.68
CA ALA A 19 -15.09 -24.35 8.74
C ALA A 19 -15.75 -25.13 9.89
N THR A 20 -15.07 -26.17 10.37
CA THR A 20 -15.52 -26.98 11.50
C THR A 20 -15.55 -26.15 12.78
N PRO A 21 -16.29 -26.57 13.84
CA PRO A 21 -16.25 -25.87 15.14
C PRO A 21 -14.85 -25.76 15.70
N GLU A 22 -14.01 -26.77 15.50
CA GLU A 22 -12.61 -26.82 15.95
C GLU A 22 -11.72 -25.81 15.17
N GLU A 23 -11.85 -25.76 13.85
CA GLU A 23 -11.14 -24.77 13.01
C GLU A 23 -11.53 -23.34 13.39
N ARG A 24 -12.79 -23.08 13.70
CA ARG A 24 -13.24 -21.76 14.16
C ARG A 24 -12.71 -21.39 15.53
N ALA A 25 -12.71 -22.33 16.48
CA ALA A 25 -12.15 -22.12 17.82
C ALA A 25 -10.66 -21.75 17.70
N HIS A 26 -9.91 -22.47 16.87
CA HIS A 26 -8.50 -22.20 16.61
C HIS A 26 -8.26 -20.79 16.04
N VAL A 27 -9.06 -20.37 15.06
CA VAL A 27 -8.97 -19.02 14.49
C VAL A 27 -9.25 -17.94 15.54
N PHE A 28 -10.25 -18.16 16.41
CA PHE A 28 -10.55 -17.20 17.48
C PHE A 28 -9.47 -17.17 18.54
N GLU A 29 -8.90 -18.29 18.94
CA GLU A 29 -7.76 -18.35 19.86
C GLU A 29 -6.50 -17.65 19.31
N ALA A 30 -6.31 -17.68 17.99
CA ALA A 30 -5.20 -17.00 17.33
C ALA A 30 -5.33 -15.47 17.32
N PHE A 31 -6.55 -14.93 17.35
CA PHE A 31 -6.80 -13.50 17.28
C PHE A 31 -7.09 -12.83 18.62
N PHE A 32 -7.63 -13.56 19.60
CA PHE A 32 -8.11 -12.99 20.85
C PHE A 32 -7.34 -13.52 22.06
N PHE A 33 -6.53 -12.66 22.64
CA PHE A 33 -5.74 -12.95 23.83
C PHE A 33 -6.50 -12.44 25.05
N GLU A 34 -7.04 -13.35 25.85
CA GLU A 34 -7.80 -13.04 27.07
C GLU A 34 -7.04 -13.49 28.33
N GLY A 35 -7.37 -12.88 29.47
CA GLY A 35 -6.78 -13.22 30.78
C GLY A 35 -5.27 -12.98 30.83
N ASP A 36 -4.53 -13.95 31.35
CA ASP A 36 -3.09 -13.85 31.59
C ASP A 36 -2.25 -13.73 30.32
N ARG A 37 -2.78 -14.15 29.16
CA ARG A 37 -2.10 -14.05 27.86
C ARG A 37 -2.14 -12.65 27.24
N ARG A 38 -3.02 -11.77 27.71
CA ARG A 38 -3.24 -10.43 27.12
C ARG A 38 -2.04 -9.51 27.30
N ARG A 39 -1.50 -9.46 28.52
CA ARG A 39 -0.38 -8.57 28.85
C ARG A 39 0.91 -8.93 28.11
N PRO A 40 1.38 -10.19 28.11
CA PRO A 40 2.54 -10.58 27.32
C PRO A 40 2.38 -10.31 25.82
N TYR A 41 1.18 -10.54 25.27
CA TYR A 41 0.89 -10.25 23.87
C TYR A 41 1.03 -8.76 23.55
N LEU A 42 0.48 -7.87 24.39
CA LEU A 42 0.56 -6.42 24.17
C LEU A 42 2.00 -5.91 24.30
N GLU A 43 2.77 -6.43 25.27
CA GLU A 43 4.18 -6.08 25.43
C GLU A 43 5.00 -6.49 24.19
N GLN A 44 4.83 -7.73 23.72
CA GLN A 44 5.47 -8.22 22.50
C GLN A 44 5.04 -7.40 21.27
N PHE A 45 3.73 -7.11 21.13
CA PHE A 45 3.18 -6.32 20.05
C PHE A 45 3.82 -4.93 19.98
N LEU A 46 3.89 -4.21 21.11
CA LEU A 46 4.45 -2.86 21.16
C LEU A 46 5.95 -2.84 20.87
N ILE A 47 6.71 -3.81 21.38
CA ILE A 47 8.15 -3.94 21.11
C ILE A 47 8.38 -4.19 19.60
N LEU A 48 7.65 -5.14 19.01
CA LEU A 48 7.79 -5.44 17.60
C LEU A 48 7.34 -4.27 16.70
N MET A 49 6.29 -3.53 17.09
CA MET A 49 5.86 -2.33 16.38
C MET A 49 6.92 -1.24 16.43
N LEU A 50 7.54 -1.00 17.57
CA LEU A 50 8.62 -0.02 17.73
C LEU A 50 9.81 -0.38 16.84
N LEU A 51 10.28 -1.64 16.90
CA LEU A 51 11.40 -2.11 16.09
C LEU A 51 11.08 -2.05 14.58
N SER A 52 9.92 -2.53 14.18
CA SER A 52 9.47 -2.48 12.80
C SER A 52 9.37 -1.05 12.27
N ALA A 53 8.79 -0.13 13.06
CA ALA A 53 8.67 1.27 12.68
C ALA A 53 10.05 1.94 12.55
N ALA A 54 10.99 1.63 13.43
CA ALA A 54 12.36 2.14 13.34
C ALA A 54 13.07 1.63 12.07
N ILE A 55 12.99 0.33 11.79
CA ILE A 55 13.56 -0.25 10.57
C ILE A 55 12.91 0.38 9.32
N ALA A 56 11.57 0.54 9.33
CA ALA A 56 10.85 1.16 8.21
C ALA A 56 11.31 2.61 7.99
N ALA A 57 11.40 3.42 9.05
CA ALA A 57 11.80 4.81 8.94
C ALA A 57 13.23 4.96 8.43
N PHE A 58 14.19 4.15 8.91
CA PHE A 58 15.55 4.13 8.36
C PHE A 58 15.59 3.58 6.91
N GLY A 59 14.75 2.61 6.56
CA GLY A 59 14.62 2.14 5.20
C GLY A 59 14.10 3.23 4.25
N LEU A 60 13.09 3.99 4.68
CA LEU A 60 12.52 5.10 3.94
C LEU A 60 13.52 6.25 3.78
N SER A 61 14.28 6.62 4.83
CA SER A 61 15.28 7.70 4.76
C SER A 61 16.46 7.36 3.89
N ASN A 62 16.82 6.07 3.78
CA ASN A 62 17.90 5.58 2.94
C ASN A 62 17.47 5.14 1.53
N ASP A 63 16.22 5.38 1.15
CA ASP A 63 15.63 4.99 -0.14
C ASP A 63 15.80 3.49 -0.46
N SER A 64 15.66 2.64 0.57
CA SER A 64 15.89 1.21 0.49
C SER A 64 14.62 0.40 0.59
N ALA A 65 14.03 0.03 -0.55
CA ALA A 65 12.86 -0.85 -0.62
C ALA A 65 13.09 -2.19 0.12
N ALA A 66 14.28 -2.76 0.04
CA ALA A 66 14.61 -4.03 0.69
C ALA A 66 14.51 -3.94 2.23
N VAL A 67 15.03 -2.85 2.84
CA VAL A 67 14.94 -2.62 4.28
C VAL A 67 13.49 -2.37 4.69
N VAL A 68 12.74 -1.60 3.89
CA VAL A 68 11.31 -1.34 4.12
C VAL A 68 10.51 -2.65 4.11
N ILE A 69 10.76 -3.55 3.16
CA ILE A 69 10.14 -4.89 3.11
C ILE A 69 10.52 -5.71 4.36
N GLY A 70 11.79 -5.66 4.78
CA GLY A 70 12.24 -6.32 6.02
C GLY A 70 11.48 -5.84 7.25
N ALA A 71 11.25 -4.53 7.38
CA ALA A 71 10.45 -3.95 8.46
C ALA A 71 9.03 -4.53 8.52
N MET A 72 8.40 -4.65 7.35
CA MET A 72 7.03 -5.18 7.24
C MET A 72 6.89 -6.61 7.76
N LEU A 73 7.94 -7.44 7.61
CA LEU A 73 7.93 -8.83 8.10
C LEU A 73 7.96 -8.92 9.65
N VAL A 74 8.49 -7.90 10.32
CA VAL A 74 8.57 -7.85 11.78
C VAL A 74 7.27 -7.35 12.40
N ALA A 75 6.48 -6.57 11.68
CA ALA A 75 5.28 -5.90 12.18
C ALA A 75 4.16 -6.88 12.55
N PRO A 76 3.60 -6.82 13.78
CA PRO A 76 2.57 -7.75 14.25
C PRO A 76 1.14 -7.28 13.97
N LEU A 77 0.91 -6.41 12.99
CA LEU A 77 -0.41 -5.78 12.74
C LEU A 77 -1.48 -6.73 12.19
N MET A 78 -1.07 -7.83 11.56
CA MET A 78 -2.02 -8.77 10.94
C MET A 78 -3.04 -9.33 11.92
N THR A 79 -2.59 -9.78 13.08
CA THR A 79 -3.43 -10.43 14.10
C THR A 79 -4.60 -9.53 14.55
N PRO A 80 -4.38 -8.27 15.00
CA PRO A 80 -5.48 -7.42 15.42
C PRO A 80 -6.36 -6.95 14.24
N ILE A 81 -5.83 -6.84 13.03
CA ILE A 81 -6.61 -6.43 11.84
C ILE A 81 -7.55 -7.55 11.41
N LEU A 82 -7.07 -8.78 11.28
CA LEU A 82 -7.93 -9.93 10.95
C LEU A 82 -8.85 -10.28 12.13
N GLY A 83 -8.42 -10.06 13.38
CA GLY A 83 -9.29 -10.13 14.55
C GLY A 83 -10.44 -9.13 14.47
N THR A 84 -10.20 -7.91 13.96
CA THR A 84 -11.26 -6.93 13.68
C THR A 84 -12.20 -7.45 12.61
N ALA A 85 -11.68 -7.98 11.49
CA ALA A 85 -12.50 -8.55 10.41
C ALA A 85 -13.38 -9.70 10.89
N ALA A 86 -12.82 -10.64 11.67
CA ALA A 86 -13.55 -11.75 12.26
C ALA A 86 -14.64 -11.26 13.24
N SER A 87 -14.33 -10.25 14.06
CA SER A 87 -15.27 -9.65 15.00
C SER A 87 -16.44 -8.95 14.31
N VAL A 88 -16.18 -8.29 13.18
CA VAL A 88 -17.23 -7.66 12.34
C VAL A 88 -18.18 -8.73 11.81
N VAL A 89 -17.65 -9.83 11.27
CA VAL A 89 -18.45 -10.93 10.74
C VAL A 89 -19.32 -11.56 11.83
N GLN A 90 -18.81 -11.67 13.06
CA GLN A 90 -19.53 -12.22 14.20
C GLN A 90 -20.47 -11.21 14.87
N GLY A 91 -20.33 -9.91 14.63
CA GLY A 91 -21.09 -8.87 15.29
C GLY A 91 -20.66 -8.60 16.73
N TRP A 92 -19.40 -8.93 17.11
CA TRP A 92 -18.84 -8.75 18.43
C TRP A 92 -18.30 -7.34 18.65
N GLY A 93 -19.19 -6.39 18.94
CA GLY A 93 -18.85 -4.97 19.04
C GLY A 93 -17.71 -4.65 20.00
N ARG A 94 -17.63 -5.30 21.16
CA ARG A 94 -16.55 -5.11 22.15
C ARG A 94 -15.19 -5.54 21.56
N ARG A 95 -15.14 -6.69 20.90
CA ARG A 95 -13.89 -7.20 20.29
C ARG A 95 -13.44 -6.38 19.09
N ILE A 96 -14.37 -5.78 18.33
CA ILE A 96 -14.05 -4.80 17.29
C ILE A 96 -13.27 -3.63 17.89
N VAL A 97 -13.80 -3.03 18.97
CA VAL A 97 -13.17 -1.89 19.64
C VAL A 97 -11.81 -2.27 20.24
N GLU A 98 -11.71 -3.43 20.87
CA GLU A 98 -10.46 -3.93 21.45
C GLU A 98 -9.38 -4.16 20.39
N SER A 99 -9.69 -4.86 19.30
CA SER A 99 -8.75 -5.15 18.20
C SER A 99 -8.34 -3.88 17.46
N LEU A 100 -9.30 -3.00 17.14
CA LEU A 100 -9.02 -1.72 16.51
C LEU A 100 -8.19 -0.81 17.42
N GLY A 101 -8.44 -0.83 18.73
CA GLY A 101 -7.64 -0.11 19.72
C GLY A 101 -6.17 -0.55 19.71
N ILE A 102 -5.89 -1.84 19.54
CA ILE A 102 -4.51 -2.36 19.41
C ILE A 102 -3.88 -1.85 18.11
N VAL A 103 -4.60 -1.84 16.98
CA VAL A 103 -4.11 -1.29 15.72
C VAL A 103 -3.77 0.19 15.87
N LEU A 104 -4.65 0.98 16.49
CA LEU A 104 -4.44 2.41 16.70
C LEU A 104 -3.25 2.68 17.65
N ALA A 105 -3.07 1.85 18.70
CA ALA A 105 -1.90 1.94 19.57
C ALA A 105 -0.61 1.67 18.79
N GLY A 106 -0.59 0.65 17.93
CA GLY A 106 0.53 0.37 17.04
C GLY A 106 0.79 1.51 16.05
N ALA A 107 -0.27 2.10 15.49
CA ALA A 107 -0.16 3.25 14.60
C ALA A 107 0.46 4.46 15.34
N ALA A 108 0.03 4.74 16.56
CA ALA A 108 0.60 5.81 17.38
C ALA A 108 2.10 5.59 17.65
N VAL A 109 2.51 4.36 17.97
CA VAL A 109 3.93 4.01 18.12
C VAL A 109 4.70 4.26 16.82
N ALA A 110 4.21 3.79 15.69
CA ALA A 110 4.90 3.94 14.42
C ALA A 110 5.04 5.41 13.99
N ILE A 111 3.99 6.21 14.17
CA ILE A 111 4.01 7.66 13.92
C ILE A 111 5.02 8.35 14.84
N THR A 112 5.01 8.03 16.13
CA THR A 112 5.94 8.62 17.11
C THR A 112 7.39 8.31 16.75
N VAL A 113 7.69 7.06 16.39
CA VAL A 113 9.03 6.65 15.93
C VAL A 113 9.42 7.41 14.65
N GLY A 114 8.50 7.55 13.69
CA GLY A 114 8.74 8.33 12.47
C GLY A 114 9.09 9.79 12.78
N ILE A 115 8.35 10.45 13.69
CA ILE A 115 8.64 11.82 14.14
C ILE A 115 10.06 11.90 14.73
N VAL A 116 10.40 10.99 15.65
CA VAL A 116 11.72 10.98 16.29
C VAL A 116 12.84 10.83 15.27
N ILE A 117 12.68 9.90 14.31
CA ILE A 117 13.69 9.67 13.28
C ILE A 117 13.82 10.86 12.34
N ALA A 118 12.73 11.56 12.01
CA ALA A 118 12.81 12.78 11.21
C ALA A 118 13.72 13.84 11.82
N PHE A 119 13.78 13.95 13.16
CA PHE A 119 14.66 14.92 13.84
C PHE A 119 16.12 14.47 13.94
N ILE A 120 16.39 13.16 13.97
CA ILE A 120 17.76 12.64 14.17
C ILE A 120 18.44 12.25 12.88
N GLU A 121 17.71 12.13 11.75
CA GLU A 121 18.28 11.72 10.46
C GLU A 121 18.74 12.94 9.64
N PRO A 122 20.06 13.14 9.47
CA PRO A 122 20.60 14.35 8.83
C PRO A 122 20.18 14.50 7.36
N ARG A 123 19.93 13.41 6.65
CA ARG A 123 19.51 13.44 5.24
C ARG A 123 18.17 14.12 5.04
N LEU A 124 17.26 13.99 6.01
CA LEU A 124 15.92 14.58 5.93
C LEU A 124 15.93 16.08 6.29
N THR A 125 16.89 16.51 7.08
CA THR A 125 17.02 17.91 7.55
C THR A 125 17.99 18.76 6.74
N SER A 126 18.71 18.16 5.79
CA SER A 126 19.75 18.84 4.99
C SER A 126 19.24 19.72 3.85
N GLY A 127 17.91 19.78 3.62
CA GLY A 127 17.32 20.49 2.47
C GLY A 127 17.47 19.73 1.14
N ALA A 128 17.97 18.50 1.15
CA ALA A 128 18.00 17.64 -0.02
C ALA A 128 16.56 17.18 -0.39
N PRO A 129 16.31 16.77 -1.65
CA PRO A 129 15.05 16.18 -2.05
C PRO A 129 14.69 14.97 -1.17
N LEU A 130 13.41 14.84 -0.83
CA LEU A 130 12.93 13.71 -0.04
C LEU A 130 13.11 12.39 -0.80
N PRO A 131 13.46 11.28 -0.08
CA PRO A 131 13.65 9.97 -0.70
C PRO A 131 12.43 9.49 -1.48
N GLY A 132 12.65 8.79 -2.60
CA GLY A 132 11.61 8.26 -3.47
C GLY A 132 10.70 7.26 -2.77
N GLU A 133 11.25 6.36 -1.95
CA GLU A 133 10.49 5.40 -1.15
C GLU A 133 9.55 6.08 -0.14
N LEU A 134 9.98 7.21 0.44
CA LEU A 134 9.14 8.00 1.33
C LEU A 134 8.00 8.66 0.55
N LEU A 135 8.31 9.32 -0.57
CA LEU A 135 7.32 10.01 -1.42
C LEU A 135 6.30 9.03 -2.03
N ALA A 136 6.72 7.83 -2.40
CA ALA A 136 5.83 6.79 -2.91
C ALA A 136 4.71 6.42 -1.93
N ARG A 137 4.92 6.58 -0.61
CA ARG A 137 3.91 6.31 0.42
C ARG A 137 2.96 7.49 0.68
N THR A 138 3.18 8.64 0.07
CA THR A 138 2.34 9.84 0.25
C THR A 138 1.27 10.00 -0.83
N LYS A 139 1.33 9.21 -1.90
CA LYS A 139 0.43 9.28 -3.06
C LYS A 139 -0.34 7.97 -3.24
N PRO A 140 -1.41 7.73 -2.45
CA PRO A 140 -2.21 6.51 -2.56
C PRO A 140 -2.83 6.38 -3.96
N ASN A 141 -2.86 5.16 -4.48
CA ASN A 141 -3.40 4.86 -5.80
C ASN A 141 -4.30 3.61 -5.78
N MET A 142 -4.97 3.32 -6.91
CA MET A 142 -5.87 2.17 -7.02
C MET A 142 -5.15 0.83 -6.94
N THR A 143 -3.87 0.77 -7.32
CA THR A 143 -3.06 -0.44 -7.22
C THR A 143 -2.81 -0.80 -5.76
N ASP A 144 -2.54 0.20 -4.90
CA ASP A 144 -2.39 -0.01 -3.45
C ASP A 144 -3.65 -0.62 -2.85
N LEU A 145 -4.83 -0.10 -3.22
CA LEU A 145 -6.12 -0.64 -2.79
C LEU A 145 -6.31 -2.09 -3.24
N ALA A 146 -5.99 -2.42 -4.50
CA ALA A 146 -6.08 -3.78 -5.03
C ALA A 146 -5.14 -4.74 -4.30
N ILE A 147 -3.91 -4.31 -4.01
CA ILE A 147 -2.92 -5.07 -3.23
C ILE A 147 -3.45 -5.31 -1.81
N ALA A 148 -4.01 -4.29 -1.15
CA ALA A 148 -4.55 -4.41 0.19
C ALA A 148 -5.74 -5.38 0.26
N LEU A 149 -6.66 -5.35 -0.72
CA LEU A 149 -7.77 -6.31 -0.84
C LEU A 149 -7.24 -7.74 -1.03
N ALA A 150 -6.29 -7.95 -1.93
CA ALA A 150 -5.70 -9.26 -2.17
C ALA A 150 -4.97 -9.79 -0.93
N ALA A 151 -4.19 -8.93 -0.25
CA ALA A 151 -3.47 -9.27 0.98
C ALA A 151 -4.43 -9.64 2.11
N GLY A 152 -5.50 -8.87 2.31
CA GLY A 152 -6.52 -9.17 3.32
C GLY A 152 -7.24 -10.49 3.06
N ALA A 153 -7.58 -10.78 1.80
CA ALA A 153 -8.17 -12.05 1.40
C ALA A 153 -7.21 -13.22 1.63
N ALA A 154 -5.95 -13.08 1.21
CA ALA A 154 -4.92 -14.12 1.38
C ALA A 154 -4.67 -14.44 2.85
N GLY A 155 -4.53 -13.42 3.70
CA GLY A 155 -4.30 -13.62 5.12
C GLY A 155 -5.45 -14.30 5.84
N ALA A 156 -6.68 -13.88 5.58
CA ALA A 156 -7.86 -14.55 6.13
C ALA A 156 -7.97 -15.99 5.63
N PHE A 157 -7.69 -16.24 4.34
CA PHE A 157 -7.71 -17.58 3.77
C PHE A 157 -6.71 -18.52 4.43
N VAL A 158 -5.46 -18.07 4.60
CA VAL A 158 -4.41 -18.88 5.26
C VAL A 158 -4.76 -19.13 6.72
N THR A 159 -5.33 -18.14 7.42
CA THR A 159 -5.72 -18.32 8.84
C THR A 159 -6.86 -19.34 9.02
N VAL A 160 -7.81 -19.40 8.06
CA VAL A 160 -8.90 -20.40 8.10
C VAL A 160 -8.38 -21.81 7.80
N ARG A 161 -7.33 -21.94 6.99
CA ARG A 161 -6.74 -23.21 6.59
C ARG A 161 -5.54 -23.55 7.47
N SER A 162 -5.79 -24.15 8.63
CA SER A 162 -4.76 -24.50 9.63
C SER A 162 -3.63 -25.42 9.10
N GLU A 163 -3.89 -26.22 8.06
CA GLU A 163 -2.88 -27.04 7.39
C GLU A 163 -1.84 -26.22 6.60
N ALA A 164 -2.18 -25.00 6.21
CA ALA A 164 -1.27 -24.06 5.54
C ALA A 164 -0.50 -23.15 6.52
N SER A 165 -0.77 -23.27 7.83
CA SER A 165 -0.32 -22.31 8.85
C SER A 165 1.16 -22.38 9.22
N SER A 166 1.94 -23.35 8.69
CA SER A 166 3.36 -23.43 9.03
C SER A 166 4.25 -22.48 8.23
N ALA A 167 3.77 -21.82 7.21
CA ALA A 167 4.68 -21.14 6.31
C ALA A 167 4.52 -19.64 6.12
N LEU A 168 3.41 -18.93 6.13
CA LEU A 168 3.45 -17.52 5.63
C LEU A 168 2.25 -16.58 5.88
N PRO A 169 1.53 -16.58 6.99
CA PRO A 169 0.43 -15.62 7.15
C PRO A 169 0.89 -14.15 7.30
N GLY A 170 2.13 -13.95 7.77
CA GLY A 170 2.63 -12.61 8.11
C GLY A 170 3.13 -11.80 6.91
N VAL A 171 3.63 -12.47 5.88
CA VAL A 171 4.44 -11.83 4.83
C VAL A 171 3.63 -10.91 3.90
N GLY A 172 2.43 -11.31 3.52
CA GLY A 172 1.66 -10.55 2.52
C GLY A 172 0.93 -9.31 3.03
N ILE A 173 0.54 -9.30 4.31
CA ILE A 173 -0.37 -8.26 4.86
C ILE A 173 0.39 -7.18 5.61
N ALA A 174 1.52 -7.51 6.22
CA ALA A 174 2.40 -6.52 6.83
C ALA A 174 2.89 -5.48 5.80
N VAL A 175 2.87 -5.84 4.52
CA VAL A 175 3.43 -5.09 3.39
C VAL A 175 2.83 -3.69 3.24
N ALA A 176 1.60 -3.44 3.63
CA ALA A 176 0.90 -2.22 3.24
C ALA A 176 0.70 -1.19 4.36
N LEU A 177 1.10 -1.44 5.61
CA LEU A 177 0.61 -0.64 6.75
C LEU A 177 1.68 0.10 7.56
N VAL A 178 2.82 -0.52 7.88
CA VAL A 178 3.83 0.13 8.74
C VAL A 178 4.59 1.25 8.03
N PRO A 179 5.07 1.09 6.78
CA PRO A 179 5.77 2.17 6.10
C PRO A 179 4.92 3.44 5.92
N PRO A 180 3.63 3.39 5.53
CA PRO A 180 2.80 4.59 5.53
C PRO A 180 2.70 5.28 6.89
N LEU A 181 2.61 4.52 8.00
CA LEU A 181 2.58 5.11 9.35
C LEU A 181 3.89 5.77 9.73
N ALA A 182 5.03 5.13 9.43
CA ALA A 182 6.35 5.73 9.61
C ALA A 182 6.48 7.01 8.77
N THR A 183 6.01 6.99 7.50
CA THR A 183 5.98 8.16 6.61
C THR A 183 5.12 9.28 7.20
N VAL A 184 3.94 9.00 7.76
CA VAL A 184 3.12 10.00 8.48
C VAL A 184 3.96 10.67 9.55
N GLY A 185 4.65 9.90 10.39
CA GLY A 185 5.50 10.44 11.45
C GLY A 185 6.64 11.29 10.92
N MET A 186 7.38 10.76 9.93
CA MET A 186 8.53 11.46 9.33
C MET A 186 8.11 12.78 8.68
N THR A 187 7.05 12.78 7.89
CA THR A 187 6.56 13.99 7.20
C THR A 187 5.97 15.02 8.18
N LEU A 188 5.31 14.58 9.26
CA LEU A 188 4.89 15.48 10.34
C LEU A 188 6.11 16.10 11.06
N GLY A 189 7.15 15.32 11.33
CA GLY A 189 8.40 15.82 11.93
C GLY A 189 9.10 16.85 11.06
N LEU A 190 8.96 16.76 9.74
CA LEU A 190 9.50 17.72 8.76
C LEU A 190 8.58 18.93 8.51
N GLY A 191 7.36 18.95 9.07
CA GLY A 191 6.38 20.02 8.82
C GLY A 191 5.56 19.84 7.55
N GLU A 192 5.75 18.74 6.81
CA GLU A 192 5.09 18.42 5.53
C GLU A 192 3.71 17.80 5.74
N THR A 193 2.75 18.60 6.19
CA THR A 193 1.41 18.12 6.60
C THR A 193 0.58 17.55 5.46
N GLN A 194 0.76 18.01 4.22
CA GLN A 194 0.07 17.49 3.05
C GLN A 194 0.56 16.06 2.71
N LEU A 195 1.87 15.83 2.78
CA LEU A 195 2.45 14.51 2.57
C LEU A 195 2.02 13.54 3.68
N ALA A 196 1.96 14.03 4.92
CA ALA A 196 1.46 13.26 6.06
C ALA A 196 -0.01 12.84 5.86
N ALA A 197 -0.87 13.75 5.37
CA ALA A 197 -2.26 13.44 5.08
C ALA A 197 -2.39 12.37 3.98
N GLY A 198 -1.58 12.43 2.93
CA GLY A 198 -1.52 11.42 1.87
C GLY A 198 -1.12 10.04 2.40
N ALA A 199 -0.09 9.96 3.24
CA ALA A 199 0.37 8.72 3.86
C ALA A 199 -0.67 8.14 4.84
N LEU A 200 -1.36 9.00 5.61
CA LEU A 200 -2.44 8.59 6.50
C LEU A 200 -3.65 8.06 5.71
N LEU A 201 -3.95 8.67 4.57
CA LEU A 201 -4.98 8.19 3.66
C LEU A 201 -4.63 6.81 3.12
N LEU A 202 -3.39 6.57 2.69
CA LEU A 202 -2.91 5.27 2.23
C LEU A 202 -3.06 4.21 3.32
N PHE A 203 -2.61 4.49 4.55
CA PHE A 203 -2.78 3.59 5.69
C PHE A 203 -4.25 3.25 5.94
N SER A 204 -5.12 4.29 6.00
CA SER A 204 -6.54 4.13 6.33
C SER A 204 -7.28 3.31 5.27
N THR A 205 -7.02 3.58 4.00
CA THR A 205 -7.59 2.85 2.85
C THR A 205 -7.19 1.39 2.88
N ASN A 206 -5.90 1.11 3.10
CA ASN A 206 -5.39 -0.25 3.16
C ASN A 206 -5.95 -1.01 4.37
N LEU A 207 -6.03 -0.37 5.55
CA LEU A 207 -6.62 -0.97 6.74
C LEU A 207 -8.07 -1.41 6.49
N VAL A 208 -8.90 -0.51 5.95
CA VAL A 208 -10.30 -0.79 5.67
C VAL A 208 -10.45 -1.87 4.59
N ALA A 209 -9.63 -1.84 3.55
CA ALA A 209 -9.62 -2.84 2.48
C ALA A 209 -9.27 -4.24 3.00
N ILE A 210 -8.25 -4.35 3.86
CA ILE A 210 -7.86 -5.63 4.47
C ILE A 210 -8.98 -6.18 5.36
N ILE A 211 -9.60 -5.33 6.21
CA ILE A 211 -10.71 -5.75 7.07
C ILE A 211 -11.91 -6.23 6.22
N LEU A 212 -12.24 -5.51 5.15
CA LEU A 212 -13.35 -5.87 4.26
C LEU A 212 -13.08 -7.20 3.54
N ALA A 213 -11.92 -7.33 2.91
CA ALA A 213 -11.55 -8.55 2.17
C ALA A 213 -11.43 -9.77 3.10
N GLY A 214 -10.82 -9.59 4.27
CA GLY A 214 -10.76 -10.62 5.31
C GLY A 214 -12.16 -11.02 5.80
N GLY A 215 -13.03 -10.04 6.02
CA GLY A 215 -14.43 -10.28 6.40
C GLY A 215 -15.22 -11.05 5.36
N ILE A 216 -15.02 -10.77 4.07
CA ILE A 216 -15.63 -11.53 2.96
C ILE A 216 -15.16 -12.99 3.02
N VAL A 217 -13.86 -13.24 3.15
CA VAL A 217 -13.31 -14.59 3.23
C VAL A 217 -13.84 -15.35 4.46
N PHE A 218 -13.88 -14.74 5.64
CA PHE A 218 -14.45 -15.36 6.84
C PHE A 218 -15.94 -15.66 6.66
N THR A 219 -16.70 -14.79 5.98
CA THR A 219 -18.10 -15.03 5.67
C THR A 219 -18.28 -16.24 4.74
N LEU A 220 -17.48 -16.30 3.66
CA LEU A 220 -17.49 -17.42 2.71
C LEU A 220 -17.03 -18.74 3.36
N ALA A 221 -16.14 -18.67 4.34
CA ALA A 221 -15.71 -19.82 5.13
C ALA A 221 -16.73 -20.30 6.17
N GLY A 222 -17.89 -19.63 6.27
CA GLY A 222 -19.01 -20.05 7.13
C GLY A 222 -18.97 -19.51 8.56
N PHE A 223 -18.11 -18.54 8.87
CA PHE A 223 -18.08 -17.91 10.19
C PHE A 223 -19.36 -17.14 10.51
N ALA A 224 -20.06 -16.61 9.52
CA ALA A 224 -21.31 -15.89 9.71
C ALA A 224 -22.47 -16.78 10.21
N ALA A 225 -22.41 -18.10 10.01
CA ALA A 225 -23.46 -19.04 10.41
C ALA A 225 -23.59 -19.21 11.93
N TYR A 226 -22.60 -18.77 12.71
CA TYR A 226 -22.56 -18.87 14.17
C TYR A 226 -22.89 -17.58 14.89
N ARG A 227 -23.58 -16.67 14.22
CA ARG A 227 -23.95 -15.37 14.74
C ARG A 227 -25.07 -15.51 15.76
N ASP A 228 -24.90 -14.94 16.97
CA ASP A 228 -25.96 -14.79 17.96
C ASP A 228 -27.11 -13.94 17.38
N GLN A 229 -28.37 -14.33 17.68
CA GLN A 229 -29.59 -13.73 17.09
C GLN A 229 -29.70 -12.19 17.29
N GLY A 230 -28.99 -11.59 18.24
CA GLY A 230 -28.92 -10.12 18.45
C GLY A 230 -27.82 -9.40 17.66
N GLY A 231 -26.86 -10.11 17.08
CA GLY A 231 -25.69 -9.56 16.38
C GLY A 231 -25.92 -9.20 14.91
N GLU A 232 -27.00 -9.73 14.26
CA GLU A 232 -27.23 -9.55 12.82
C GLU A 232 -27.37 -8.10 12.38
N ARG A 233 -28.14 -7.30 13.11
CA ARG A 233 -28.35 -5.90 12.77
C ARG A 233 -27.05 -5.08 12.92
N ARG A 234 -26.31 -5.31 14.01
CA ARG A 234 -25.05 -4.60 14.27
C ARG A 234 -23.98 -4.96 13.25
N ALA A 235 -23.81 -6.23 12.94
CA ALA A 235 -22.82 -6.66 11.96
C ALA A 235 -23.17 -6.17 10.54
N ARG A 236 -24.46 -6.11 10.18
CA ARG A 236 -24.89 -5.54 8.90
C ARG A 236 -24.59 -4.05 8.83
N ILE A 237 -24.86 -3.31 9.90
CA ILE A 237 -24.53 -1.88 9.99
C ILE A 237 -23.02 -1.67 9.86
N VAL A 238 -22.18 -2.43 10.59
CA VAL A 238 -20.73 -2.31 10.52
C VAL A 238 -20.20 -2.70 9.14
N ALA A 239 -20.75 -3.76 8.52
CA ALA A 239 -20.38 -4.14 7.16
C ALA A 239 -20.76 -3.05 6.14
N PHE A 240 -21.93 -2.41 6.28
CA PHE A 240 -22.32 -1.28 5.44
C PHE A 240 -21.42 -0.05 5.66
N ILE A 241 -21.05 0.25 6.91
CA ILE A 241 -20.12 1.34 7.23
C ILE A 241 -18.76 1.07 6.59
N LEU A 242 -18.20 -0.14 6.76
CA LEU A 242 -16.91 -0.50 6.16
C LEU A 242 -16.97 -0.45 4.62
N PHE A 243 -18.01 -1.00 4.02
CA PHE A 243 -18.21 -0.96 2.57
C PHE A 243 -18.38 0.47 2.07
N GLY A 244 -19.19 1.29 2.75
CA GLY A 244 -19.35 2.71 2.45
C GLY A 244 -18.03 3.49 2.61
N THR A 245 -17.23 3.15 3.61
CA THR A 245 -15.90 3.76 3.81
C THR A 245 -14.94 3.40 2.67
N VAL A 246 -14.93 2.13 2.21
CA VAL A 246 -14.12 1.74 1.04
C VAL A 246 -14.57 2.52 -0.20
N ILE A 247 -15.87 2.62 -0.44
CA ILE A 247 -16.40 3.40 -1.58
C ILE A 247 -16.00 4.87 -1.46
N LEU A 248 -16.15 5.46 -0.27
CA LEU A 248 -15.80 6.85 0.01
C LEU A 248 -14.33 7.15 -0.32
N PHE A 249 -13.43 6.23 -0.02
CA PHE A 249 -12.01 6.35 -0.35
C PHE A 249 -11.69 5.92 -1.78
N ALA A 250 -12.37 4.92 -2.32
CA ALA A 250 -12.15 4.45 -3.69
C ALA A 250 -12.57 5.48 -4.74
N LEU A 251 -13.60 6.30 -4.47
CA LEU A 251 -14.07 7.33 -5.40
C LEU A 251 -12.99 8.39 -5.71
N PRO A 252 -12.39 9.08 -4.71
CA PRO A 252 -11.31 10.03 -4.99
C PRO A 252 -10.04 9.35 -5.52
N LEU A 253 -9.69 8.14 -5.03
CA LEU A 253 -8.57 7.39 -5.60
C LEU A 253 -8.82 6.99 -7.06
N GLY A 254 -10.05 6.61 -7.40
CA GLY A 254 -10.44 6.29 -8.77
C GLY A 254 -10.31 7.47 -9.72
N SER A 255 -10.74 8.66 -9.30
CA SER A 255 -10.60 9.88 -10.12
C SER A 255 -9.13 10.25 -10.33
N HIS A 256 -8.30 10.19 -9.29
CA HIS A 256 -6.85 10.39 -9.41
C HIS A 256 -6.17 9.29 -10.21
N GLY A 257 -6.58 8.03 -10.06
CA GLY A 257 -6.05 6.90 -10.82
C GLY A 257 -6.36 6.99 -12.31
N LEU A 258 -7.56 7.44 -12.68
CA LEU A 258 -7.93 7.70 -14.07
C LEU A 258 -7.12 8.86 -14.67
N GLN A 259 -6.90 9.92 -13.90
CA GLN A 259 -6.03 11.04 -14.33
C GLN A 259 -4.58 10.57 -14.50
N GLN A 260 -4.02 9.80 -13.55
CA GLN A 260 -2.68 9.24 -13.69
C GLN A 260 -2.55 8.29 -14.88
N PHE A 261 -3.56 7.46 -15.15
CA PHE A 261 -3.56 6.59 -16.32
C PHE A 261 -3.61 7.38 -17.62
N GLN A 262 -4.43 8.43 -17.67
CA GLN A 262 -4.49 9.34 -18.84
C GLN A 262 -3.18 10.10 -18.99
N ASN A 263 -2.60 10.63 -17.92
CA ASN A 263 -1.30 11.30 -17.95
C ASN A 263 -0.18 10.34 -18.37
N GLY A 264 -0.18 9.09 -17.91
CA GLY A 264 0.81 8.07 -18.31
C GLY A 264 0.73 7.73 -19.80
N ARG A 265 -0.49 7.65 -20.37
CA ARG A 265 -0.66 7.49 -21.83
C ARG A 265 -0.17 8.72 -22.59
N GLN A 266 -0.55 9.92 -22.15
CA GLN A 266 -0.09 11.16 -22.76
C GLN A 266 1.45 11.27 -22.69
N GLN A 267 2.05 10.91 -21.56
CA GLN A 267 3.51 10.90 -21.42
C GLN A 267 4.19 9.92 -22.36
N ALA A 268 3.63 8.71 -22.56
CA ALA A 268 4.15 7.73 -23.51
C ALA A 268 4.03 8.25 -24.95
N GLU A 269 2.92 8.88 -25.31
CA GLU A 269 2.71 9.48 -26.64
C GLU A 269 3.67 10.66 -26.90
N VAL A 270 3.91 11.52 -25.89
CA VAL A 270 4.90 12.60 -25.98
C VAL A 270 6.32 12.04 -26.10
N MET A 271 6.66 10.98 -25.34
CA MET A 271 7.97 10.33 -25.46
C MET A 271 8.20 9.77 -26.88
N GLU A 272 7.20 9.15 -27.48
CA GLU A 272 7.28 8.61 -28.84
C GLU A 272 7.40 9.72 -29.89
N ALA A 273 6.61 10.78 -29.77
CA ALA A 273 6.70 11.96 -30.61
C ALA A 273 8.09 12.63 -30.51
N THR A 274 8.62 12.77 -29.30
CA THR A 274 9.94 13.37 -29.04
C THR A 274 11.06 12.52 -29.64
N ARG A 275 10.99 11.20 -29.52
CA ARG A 275 11.98 10.30 -30.16
C ARG A 275 11.94 10.37 -31.68
N THR A 276 10.76 10.58 -32.26
CA THR A 276 10.60 10.75 -33.71
C THR A 276 11.12 12.11 -34.17
N TRP A 277 10.91 13.16 -33.38
CA TRP A 277 11.35 14.52 -33.67
C TRP A 277 12.86 14.72 -33.48
N ALA A 278 13.47 14.06 -32.51
CA ALA A 278 14.90 14.15 -32.20
C ALA A 278 15.53 12.75 -32.01
N PRO A 279 15.69 11.94 -33.08
CA PRO A 279 16.09 10.53 -32.96
C PRO A 279 17.53 10.35 -32.49
N ASP A 280 18.39 11.35 -32.69
CA ASP A 280 19.82 11.29 -32.34
C ASP A 280 20.13 11.79 -30.91
N LEU A 281 19.09 12.17 -30.16
CA LEU A 281 19.21 12.67 -28.79
C LEU A 281 18.64 11.67 -27.79
N GLU A 282 19.27 11.59 -26.62
CA GLU A 282 18.75 10.77 -25.50
C GLU A 282 17.72 11.56 -24.69
N LEU A 283 16.51 11.03 -24.61
CA LEU A 283 15.44 11.58 -23.79
C LEU A 283 15.63 11.16 -22.32
N GLN A 284 15.86 12.13 -21.45
CA GLN A 284 16.08 11.92 -20.00
C GLN A 284 14.77 11.96 -19.21
N SER A 285 13.95 12.97 -19.44
CA SER A 285 12.67 13.11 -18.77
C SER A 285 11.64 13.85 -19.64
N VAL A 286 10.37 13.56 -19.37
CA VAL A 286 9.21 14.29 -19.89
C VAL A 286 8.32 14.62 -18.73
N GLU A 287 8.07 15.90 -18.49
CA GLU A 287 7.10 16.38 -17.52
C GLU A 287 5.93 17.01 -18.24
N LEU A 288 4.72 16.69 -17.76
CA LEU A 288 3.47 17.21 -18.31
C LEU A 288 2.75 17.99 -17.23
N ASP A 289 2.43 19.23 -17.51
CA ASP A 289 1.58 20.04 -16.66
C ASP A 289 0.34 20.52 -17.44
N ASN A 290 -0.83 20.40 -16.82
CA ASN A 290 -2.09 20.83 -17.40
C ASN A 290 -2.47 22.19 -16.82
N ASP A 291 -2.25 23.26 -17.59
CA ASP A 291 -2.68 24.60 -17.25
C ASP A 291 -3.98 24.95 -18.00
N GLY A 292 -5.11 24.54 -17.40
CA GLY A 292 -6.45 24.74 -17.96
C GLY A 292 -6.65 24.03 -19.30
N ASP A 293 -6.75 24.77 -20.39
CA ASP A 293 -6.98 24.24 -21.74
C ASP A 293 -5.67 23.99 -22.51
N ARG A 294 -4.52 24.33 -21.91
CA ARG A 294 -3.19 24.15 -22.51
C ARG A 294 -2.44 23.00 -21.86
N LEU A 295 -1.68 22.26 -22.66
CA LEU A 295 -0.72 21.29 -22.19
C LEU A 295 0.68 21.90 -22.23
N LEU A 296 1.32 21.99 -21.07
CA LEU A 296 2.73 22.34 -20.94
C LEU A 296 3.55 21.04 -20.94
N VAL A 297 4.51 20.96 -21.83
CA VAL A 297 5.38 19.80 -21.99
C VAL A 297 6.82 20.27 -21.79
N GLU A 298 7.46 19.82 -20.74
CA GLU A 298 8.90 20.03 -20.53
C GLU A 298 9.64 18.74 -20.91
N VAL A 299 10.60 18.87 -21.83
CA VAL A 299 11.37 17.75 -22.36
C VAL A 299 12.84 18.00 -22.06
N MET A 300 13.47 17.10 -21.32
CA MET A 300 14.92 17.14 -21.07
C MET A 300 15.63 16.15 -22.00
N LEU A 301 16.52 16.70 -22.83
CA LEU A 301 17.30 15.97 -23.81
C LEU A 301 18.80 16.08 -23.53
N THR A 302 19.53 15.03 -23.82
CA THR A 302 21.00 15.01 -23.76
C THR A 302 21.58 14.51 -25.08
N GLY A 303 22.69 15.06 -25.49
CA GLY A 303 23.36 14.62 -26.70
C GLY A 303 24.47 15.55 -27.16
N SER A 304 25.09 15.22 -28.29
CA SER A 304 26.22 15.98 -28.88
C SER A 304 25.78 17.02 -29.90
N TYR A 305 24.49 17.06 -30.28
CA TYR A 305 23.94 17.96 -31.28
C TYR A 305 22.76 18.75 -30.70
N GLU A 306 22.60 20.00 -31.15
CA GLU A 306 21.44 20.81 -30.76
C GLU A 306 20.13 20.19 -31.25
N PRO A 307 19.07 20.21 -30.41
CA PRO A 307 17.75 19.71 -30.79
C PRO A 307 17.15 20.55 -31.94
N PRO A 308 16.28 19.95 -32.77
CA PRO A 308 15.50 20.69 -33.73
C PRO A 308 14.65 21.79 -33.07
N PRO A 309 14.13 22.79 -33.84
CA PRO A 309 13.32 23.87 -33.26
C PRO A 309 12.05 23.32 -32.57
N ALA A 310 11.83 23.68 -31.28
CA ALA A 310 10.71 23.25 -30.46
C ALA A 310 9.30 23.44 -31.05
N PRO A 311 9.03 24.49 -31.88
CA PRO A 311 7.72 24.63 -32.53
C PRO A 311 7.30 23.45 -33.39
N GLY A 312 8.24 22.69 -33.96
CA GLY A 312 7.93 21.48 -34.72
C GLY A 312 7.29 20.38 -33.86
N LEU A 313 7.85 20.14 -32.68
CA LEU A 313 7.30 19.19 -31.71
C LEU A 313 5.97 19.71 -31.14
N ALA A 314 5.87 21.01 -30.81
CA ALA A 314 4.65 21.61 -30.31
C ALA A 314 3.47 21.48 -31.28
N THR A 315 3.70 21.66 -32.58
CA THR A 315 2.68 21.50 -33.61
C THR A 315 2.24 20.03 -33.75
N ALA A 316 3.19 19.10 -33.79
CA ALA A 316 2.88 17.66 -33.89
C ALA A 316 2.05 17.18 -32.71
N LEU A 317 2.39 17.60 -31.48
CA LEU A 317 1.67 17.27 -30.26
C LEU A 317 0.29 17.97 -30.21
N ALA A 318 0.18 19.23 -30.68
CA ALA A 318 -1.10 19.94 -30.75
C ALA A 318 -2.09 19.25 -31.70
N ASP A 319 -1.62 18.78 -32.86
CA ASP A 319 -2.43 18.03 -33.81
C ASP A 319 -2.89 16.68 -33.22
N GLN A 320 -2.00 16.00 -32.48
CA GLN A 320 -2.29 14.71 -31.87
C GLN A 320 -3.28 14.81 -30.69
N PHE A 321 -3.12 15.80 -29.83
CA PHE A 321 -3.97 15.97 -28.63
C PHE A 321 -5.22 16.83 -28.86
N GLY A 322 -5.34 17.50 -30.01
CA GLY A 322 -6.47 18.35 -30.38
C GLY A 322 -6.63 19.59 -29.50
N ARG A 323 -5.54 20.04 -28.84
CA ARG A 323 -5.50 21.21 -27.95
C ARG A 323 -4.16 21.94 -28.06
N PRO A 324 -4.09 23.21 -27.65
CA PRO A 324 -2.83 23.96 -27.65
C PRO A 324 -1.78 23.31 -26.76
N VAL A 325 -0.57 23.09 -27.30
CA VAL A 325 0.59 22.54 -26.61
C VAL A 325 1.72 23.56 -26.63
N THR A 326 2.30 23.80 -25.47
CA THR A 326 3.54 24.57 -25.32
C THR A 326 4.65 23.58 -24.92
N VAL A 327 5.75 23.59 -25.70
CA VAL A 327 6.88 22.71 -25.42
C VAL A 327 8.07 23.55 -24.96
N ASP A 328 8.60 23.22 -23.81
CA ASP A 328 9.86 23.72 -23.32
C ASP A 328 10.93 22.63 -23.41
N VAL A 329 12.06 22.92 -24.06
CA VAL A 329 13.12 21.95 -24.32
C VAL A 329 14.37 22.37 -23.55
N VAL A 330 14.70 21.56 -22.52
CA VAL A 330 15.92 21.67 -21.75
C VAL A 330 16.96 20.75 -22.38
N PHE A 331 18.00 21.33 -22.99
CA PHE A 331 19.07 20.58 -23.62
C PHE A 331 20.35 20.63 -22.78
N VAL A 332 20.91 19.46 -22.50
CA VAL A 332 22.18 19.31 -21.81
C VAL A 332 23.22 18.71 -22.77
N PRO A 333 24.18 19.48 -23.27
CA PRO A 333 25.22 18.96 -24.15
C PRO A 333 26.11 17.98 -23.40
N VAL A 334 26.37 16.80 -24.00
CA VAL A 334 27.25 15.77 -23.47
C VAL A 334 28.39 15.57 -24.47
N ASP A 335 29.61 15.98 -24.07
CA ASP A 335 30.81 15.62 -24.78
C ASP A 335 31.25 14.21 -24.38
N ARG A 336 31.15 13.26 -25.29
CA ARG A 336 31.77 11.93 -25.11
C ARG A 336 33.29 12.07 -25.31
N ALA A 337 34.05 12.09 -24.24
CA ALA A 337 35.47 11.85 -24.30
C ALA A 337 35.68 10.35 -24.58
N ASP A 338 35.98 9.98 -25.81
CA ASP A 338 36.48 8.66 -26.15
C ASP A 338 37.85 8.49 -25.51
N SER A 339 37.95 7.69 -24.45
CA SER A 339 39.19 7.17 -23.96
C SER A 339 39.56 5.93 -24.78
N ASP A 340 40.20 6.15 -25.94
CA ASP A 340 40.89 5.08 -26.66
C ASP A 340 42.09 4.67 -25.79
N PRO A 341 42.24 3.44 -25.31
CA PRO A 341 43.44 3.00 -24.67
C PRO A 341 44.54 2.77 -25.73
N ALA A 342 45.59 3.60 -25.68
CA ALA A 342 46.78 3.41 -26.45
C ALA A 342 47.53 2.11 -26.11
#